data_e4077cc610afae11f49b75282ca0fc94
#
_entry.id   e4077cc610afae11f49b75282ca0fc94
#
_cell.length_a   1.000
_cell.length_b   1.000
_cell.length_c   1.000
_cell.angle_alpha   90.00
_cell.angle_beta   90.00
_cell.angle_gamma   90.00
#
_symmetry.space_group_name_H-M   'P 1'
#
loop_
_entity.id
_entity.type
_entity.pdbx_description
1 polymer ?
#
loop_
_entity_poly.entity_id
_entity_poly.type
_entity_poly.pdbx_seq_one_letter_code
_entity_poly.pdbx_strand_id
1 'polypeptide(L)'
;MSTPTSVFALVFGSVLLSSGAESLVATIPVKPLHNRILIMAKINEKGPFSLLLDTGCTVPTLHPALVDELGLEPSGRVRIQGIAGLERAPTYRNVVVDLGEAQYKPRRIASIPSEREHSRRRDGVIGSSFLETFVVEYRPKEKILKLHTPATFEHTGKGESVTFRLREEIPVIDASLQLPNGSTLKGDFEIDTGCDSGVCLGEHFIRKHNLVEDLAGKKSEKFGIGGKVETLDARIPIFHIGGREFKNAQADLFLAGSPVDEPLAGHIGMGVLGRTTVILDYARKRIILE
;
A
#
# COMPACT_ATOMS: atom_id res chain seq x y z
N MET A 1 42.90 -7.90 71.61
CA MET A 1 42.47 -6.78 70.73
C MET A 1 42.36 -7.33 69.30
N SER A 2 41.16 -7.68 68.92
CA SER A 2 40.88 -8.32 67.63
C SER A 2 40.31 -7.29 66.71
N THR A 3 40.93 -7.04 65.58
CA THR A 3 40.43 -6.15 64.52
C THR A 3 39.42 -6.93 63.59
N PRO A 4 38.25 -6.38 63.21
CA PRO A 4 37.38 -7.04 62.31
C PRO A 4 37.77 -6.71 60.85
N THR A 5 37.91 -7.75 60.03
CA THR A 5 38.17 -7.69 58.60
C THR A 5 36.77 -7.51 57.90
N SER A 6 36.59 -6.36 57.27
CA SER A 6 35.40 -6.07 56.44
C SER A 6 35.58 -6.69 55.06
N VAL A 7 34.69 -7.63 54.71
CA VAL A 7 34.58 -8.20 53.35
C VAL A 7 33.61 -7.32 52.53
N PHE A 8 34.13 -6.62 51.52
CA PHE A 8 33.33 -5.94 50.49
C PHE A 8 32.88 -6.95 49.44
N ALA A 9 31.60 -7.25 49.39
CA ALA A 9 31.01 -8.02 48.31
C ALA A 9 30.75 -7.09 47.12
N LEU A 10 31.45 -7.28 46.00
CA LEU A 10 31.19 -6.68 44.71
C LEU A 10 29.99 -7.40 44.06
N VAL A 11 28.86 -6.73 44.01
CA VAL A 11 27.72 -7.19 43.21
C VAL A 11 27.96 -6.81 41.76
N PHE A 12 28.36 -7.77 40.94
CA PHE A 12 28.35 -7.62 39.49
C PHE A 12 26.89 -7.67 38.99
N GLY A 13 26.31 -6.52 38.72
CA GLY A 13 25.07 -6.42 38.00
C GLY A 13 25.30 -6.81 36.53
N SER A 14 24.83 -7.99 36.15
CA SER A 14 24.79 -8.41 34.76
C SER A 14 23.76 -7.56 34.02
N VAL A 15 24.17 -6.55 33.27
CA VAL A 15 23.35 -5.89 32.27
C VAL A 15 23.16 -6.89 31.15
N LEU A 16 22.03 -7.55 31.14
CA LEU A 16 21.52 -8.28 29.97
C LEU A 16 21.24 -7.25 28.87
N LEU A 17 22.21 -6.98 28.02
CA LEU A 17 21.99 -6.36 26.72
C LEU A 17 21.12 -7.33 25.93
N SER A 18 19.81 -7.09 25.93
CA SER A 18 18.91 -7.70 24.96
C SER A 18 19.40 -7.28 23.57
N SER A 19 20.11 -8.14 22.88
CA SER A 19 20.37 -8.01 21.46
C SER A 19 19.03 -8.24 20.74
N GLY A 20 18.17 -7.22 20.71
CA GLY A 20 17.01 -7.22 19.84
C GLY A 20 17.49 -7.43 18.40
N ALA A 21 17.12 -8.55 17.80
CA ALA A 21 17.45 -8.79 16.40
C ALA A 21 16.96 -7.58 15.60
N GLU A 22 17.85 -6.99 14.81
CA GLU A 22 17.53 -5.80 14.01
C GLU A 22 16.40 -6.15 13.05
N SER A 23 15.29 -5.42 13.10
CA SER A 23 14.13 -5.73 12.26
C SER A 23 14.32 -5.28 10.80
N LEU A 24 15.18 -4.29 10.56
CA LEU A 24 15.43 -3.73 9.23
C LEU A 24 16.19 -4.76 8.37
N VAL A 25 15.56 -5.12 7.24
CA VAL A 25 16.13 -6.07 6.27
C VAL A 25 16.77 -5.33 5.11
N ALA A 26 16.10 -4.28 4.58
CA ALA A 26 16.57 -3.53 3.42
C ALA A 26 16.04 -2.10 3.41
N THR A 27 16.81 -1.20 2.79
CA THR A 27 16.39 0.16 2.43
C THR A 27 16.47 0.34 0.93
N ILE A 28 15.33 0.60 0.29
CA ILE A 28 15.17 0.61 -1.16
C ILE A 28 14.87 2.03 -1.62
N PRO A 29 15.62 2.60 -2.58
CA PRO A 29 15.26 3.85 -3.22
C PRO A 29 13.92 3.74 -3.97
N VAL A 30 13.05 4.73 -3.78
CA VAL A 30 11.76 4.82 -4.47
C VAL A 30 11.85 5.81 -5.61
N LYS A 31 11.32 5.43 -6.76
CA LYS A 31 11.06 6.35 -7.88
C LYS A 31 9.57 6.73 -7.83
N PRO A 32 9.21 7.92 -7.33
CA PRO A 32 7.81 8.31 -7.33
C PRO A 32 7.34 8.53 -8.78
N LEU A 33 6.23 7.88 -9.14
CA LEU A 33 5.54 8.11 -10.40
C LEU A 33 4.16 8.69 -10.10
N HIS A 34 3.98 9.98 -10.34
CA HIS A 34 2.88 10.74 -9.78
C HIS A 34 2.92 10.59 -8.24
N ASN A 35 1.91 10.12 -7.59
CA ASN A 35 1.97 9.84 -6.13
C ASN A 35 2.32 8.37 -5.80
N ARG A 36 2.49 7.48 -6.81
CA ARG A 36 2.66 6.04 -6.61
C ARG A 36 4.10 5.64 -6.25
N ILE A 37 4.25 4.50 -5.59
CA ILE A 37 5.53 3.96 -5.13
C ILE A 37 6.06 2.96 -6.17
N LEU A 38 7.07 3.36 -6.95
CA LEU A 38 7.80 2.45 -7.82
C LEU A 38 9.14 2.10 -7.19
N ILE A 39 9.44 0.81 -7.19
CA ILE A 39 10.74 0.26 -6.77
C ILE A 39 11.41 -0.46 -7.93
N MET A 40 12.73 -0.45 -7.93
CA MET A 40 13.51 -1.19 -8.91
C MET A 40 13.94 -2.53 -8.32
N ALA A 41 13.70 -3.61 -9.05
CA ALA A 41 14.04 -4.97 -8.63
C ALA A 41 14.63 -5.79 -9.77
N LYS A 42 15.46 -6.78 -9.47
CA LYS A 42 15.77 -7.84 -10.41
C LYS A 42 14.72 -8.94 -10.29
N ILE A 43 14.43 -9.61 -11.37
CA ILE A 43 13.52 -10.76 -11.42
C ILE A 43 14.27 -11.91 -12.06
N ASN A 44 14.44 -13.01 -11.32
CA ASN A 44 15.26 -14.15 -11.75
C ASN A 44 16.61 -13.68 -12.31
N GLU A 45 17.32 -12.83 -11.53
CA GLU A 45 18.64 -12.26 -11.82
C GLU A 45 18.69 -11.24 -12.97
N LYS A 46 17.61 -11.09 -13.76
CA LYS A 46 17.49 -10.09 -14.84
C LYS A 46 16.94 -8.76 -14.36
N GLY A 47 17.19 -7.69 -15.07
CA GLY A 47 16.68 -6.35 -14.78
C GLY A 47 17.78 -5.29 -14.68
N PRO A 48 17.53 -4.14 -14.02
CA PRO A 48 16.41 -3.88 -13.10
C PRO A 48 15.09 -3.56 -13.80
N PHE A 49 13.98 -4.03 -13.20
CA PHE A 49 12.61 -3.77 -13.65
C PHE A 49 11.87 -2.89 -12.64
N SER A 50 10.88 -2.13 -13.12
CA SER A 50 10.08 -1.23 -12.27
C SER A 50 8.81 -1.90 -11.79
N LEU A 51 8.65 -2.04 -10.48
CA LEU A 51 7.50 -2.65 -9.84
C LEU A 51 6.72 -1.60 -9.03
N LEU A 52 5.40 -1.56 -9.23
CA LEU A 52 4.48 -0.74 -8.43
C LEU A 52 4.15 -1.49 -7.13
N LEU A 53 4.21 -0.81 -5.99
CA LEU A 53 3.66 -1.30 -4.73
C LEU A 53 2.18 -0.89 -4.65
N ASP A 54 1.30 -1.89 -4.58
CA ASP A 54 -0.14 -1.72 -4.67
C ASP A 54 -0.85 -2.65 -3.68
N THR A 55 -1.39 -2.09 -2.59
CA THR A 55 -2.13 -2.84 -1.58
C THR A 55 -3.42 -3.46 -2.10
N GLY A 56 -4.00 -2.91 -3.18
CA GLY A 56 -5.15 -3.47 -3.88
C GLY A 56 -4.82 -4.69 -4.77
N CYS A 57 -3.53 -5.01 -4.93
CA CYS A 57 -3.08 -6.13 -5.74
C CYS A 57 -2.92 -7.41 -4.90
N THR A 58 -3.88 -8.34 -5.00
CA THR A 58 -3.85 -9.62 -4.26
C THR A 58 -2.99 -10.68 -4.94
N VAL A 59 -2.83 -10.61 -6.27
CA VAL A 59 -1.93 -11.48 -7.04
C VAL A 59 -0.90 -10.61 -7.77
N PRO A 60 0.39 -10.70 -7.43
CA PRO A 60 1.43 -9.94 -8.14
C PRO A 60 1.36 -10.15 -9.64
N THR A 61 1.69 -9.11 -10.42
CA THR A 61 1.59 -9.17 -11.88
C THR A 61 2.88 -8.75 -12.56
N LEU A 62 3.14 -9.30 -13.75
CA LEU A 62 4.16 -8.85 -14.68
C LEU A 62 3.54 -8.54 -16.03
N HIS A 63 4.15 -7.59 -16.74
CA HIS A 63 3.77 -7.31 -18.11
C HIS A 63 4.10 -8.50 -19.03
N PRO A 64 3.27 -8.87 -20.03
CA PRO A 64 3.51 -10.01 -20.91
C PRO A 64 4.88 -10.03 -21.55
N ALA A 65 5.35 -8.89 -22.09
CA ALA A 65 6.69 -8.81 -22.69
C ALA A 65 7.82 -9.13 -21.71
N LEU A 66 7.62 -8.88 -20.39
CA LEU A 66 8.60 -9.26 -19.38
C LEU A 66 8.55 -10.75 -19.08
N VAL A 67 7.37 -11.34 -19.08
CA VAL A 67 7.21 -12.80 -18.95
C VAL A 67 7.95 -13.53 -20.07
N ASP A 68 7.81 -13.05 -21.31
CA ASP A 68 8.51 -13.60 -22.48
C ASP A 68 10.04 -13.41 -22.36
N GLU A 69 10.51 -12.22 -21.97
CA GLU A 69 11.94 -11.91 -21.75
C GLU A 69 12.56 -12.81 -20.68
N LEU A 70 11.78 -13.13 -19.63
CA LEU A 70 12.23 -13.99 -18.54
C LEU A 70 12.17 -15.48 -18.90
N GLY A 71 11.47 -15.85 -19.97
CA GLY A 71 11.27 -17.23 -20.39
C GLY A 71 10.43 -18.03 -19.40
N LEU A 72 9.39 -17.39 -18.80
CA LEU A 72 8.55 -18.06 -17.82
C LEU A 72 7.49 -18.94 -18.49
N GLU A 73 7.31 -20.17 -17.97
CA GLU A 73 6.31 -21.11 -18.46
C GLU A 73 4.99 -20.98 -17.68
N PRO A 74 3.82 -20.96 -18.35
CA PRO A 74 2.52 -20.89 -17.71
C PRO A 74 2.28 -22.09 -16.77
N SER A 75 1.76 -21.81 -15.59
CA SER A 75 1.46 -22.83 -14.55
C SER A 75 -0.01 -22.90 -14.14
N GLY A 76 -0.88 -22.08 -14.74
CA GLY A 76 -2.31 -22.03 -14.45
C GLY A 76 -2.95 -20.72 -14.90
N ARG A 77 -4.12 -20.41 -14.36
CA ARG A 77 -4.86 -19.18 -14.62
C ARG A 77 -5.50 -18.62 -13.36
N VAL A 78 -5.71 -17.31 -13.31
CA VAL A 78 -6.42 -16.61 -12.24
C VAL A 78 -7.40 -15.59 -12.83
N ARG A 79 -8.45 -15.27 -12.08
CA ARG A 79 -9.32 -14.11 -12.37
C ARG A 79 -8.80 -12.91 -11.57
N ILE A 80 -8.72 -11.75 -12.22
CA ILE A 80 -8.28 -10.50 -11.62
C ILE A 80 -9.35 -9.47 -11.86
N GLN A 81 -9.85 -8.87 -10.79
CA GLN A 81 -10.78 -7.74 -10.85
C GLN A 81 -9.97 -6.46 -11.03
N GLY A 82 -10.30 -5.69 -12.04
CA GLY A 82 -9.75 -4.35 -12.27
C GLY A 82 -10.83 -3.28 -12.20
N ILE A 83 -10.44 -2.03 -12.40
CA ILE A 83 -11.32 -0.85 -12.29
C ILE A 83 -12.51 -0.89 -13.27
N ALA A 84 -12.36 -1.51 -14.44
CA ALA A 84 -13.40 -1.57 -15.48
C ALA A 84 -13.82 -3.01 -15.83
N GLY A 85 -13.49 -4.01 -15.01
CA GLY A 85 -14.00 -5.36 -15.24
C GLY A 85 -13.09 -6.48 -14.75
N LEU A 86 -13.47 -7.71 -15.10
CA LEU A 86 -12.84 -8.95 -14.73
C LEU A 86 -12.03 -9.53 -15.89
N GLU A 87 -10.74 -9.83 -15.66
CA GLU A 87 -9.85 -10.45 -16.63
C GLU A 87 -9.39 -11.85 -16.19
N ARG A 88 -9.13 -12.73 -17.16
CA ARG A 88 -8.50 -14.04 -16.93
C ARG A 88 -7.06 -14.01 -17.40
N ALA A 89 -6.13 -14.08 -16.46
CA ALA A 89 -4.70 -14.00 -16.72
C ALA A 89 -4.01 -15.36 -16.53
N PRO A 90 -2.99 -15.71 -17.34
CA PRO A 90 -2.09 -16.82 -17.08
C PRO A 90 -1.26 -16.53 -15.83
N THR A 91 -0.87 -17.60 -15.12
CA THR A 91 -0.03 -17.52 -13.92
C THR A 91 1.26 -18.29 -14.09
N TYR A 92 2.29 -17.87 -13.39
CA TYR A 92 3.65 -18.39 -13.43
C TYR A 92 4.14 -18.65 -11.99
N ARG A 93 5.10 -19.55 -11.86
CA ARG A 93 5.73 -19.93 -10.58
C ARG A 93 7.24 -19.77 -10.66
N ASN A 94 7.92 -20.01 -9.55
CA ASN A 94 9.39 -19.96 -9.45
C ASN A 94 9.98 -18.60 -9.86
N VAL A 95 9.28 -17.54 -9.48
CA VAL A 95 9.72 -16.16 -9.66
C VAL A 95 10.36 -15.67 -8.38
N VAL A 96 11.57 -15.13 -8.48
CA VAL A 96 12.30 -14.49 -7.39
C VAL A 96 12.45 -13.02 -7.72
N VAL A 97 11.93 -12.17 -6.85
CA VAL A 97 12.09 -10.72 -6.91
C VAL A 97 13.21 -10.35 -5.94
N ASP A 98 14.32 -9.85 -6.47
CA ASP A 98 15.50 -9.44 -5.73
C ASP A 98 15.51 -7.93 -5.56
N LEU A 99 15.54 -7.49 -4.32
CA LEU A 99 15.53 -6.10 -3.88
C LEU A 99 16.85 -5.69 -3.20
N GLY A 100 17.94 -6.38 -3.54
CA GLY A 100 19.26 -6.20 -2.94
C GLY A 100 19.43 -7.08 -1.69
N GLU A 101 19.29 -6.51 -0.51
CA GLU A 101 19.41 -7.26 0.76
C GLU A 101 18.17 -8.12 1.07
N ALA A 102 17.04 -7.86 0.38
CA ALA A 102 15.80 -8.60 0.56
C ALA A 102 15.41 -9.38 -0.69
N GLN A 103 14.85 -10.57 -0.50
CA GLN A 103 14.24 -11.36 -1.57
C GLN A 103 12.77 -11.64 -1.26
N TYR A 104 11.93 -11.52 -2.30
CA TYR A 104 10.53 -11.87 -2.26
C TYR A 104 10.23 -13.00 -3.26
N LYS A 105 9.55 -14.04 -2.81
CA LYS A 105 9.21 -15.23 -3.62
C LYS A 105 7.71 -15.46 -3.60
N PRO A 106 6.93 -14.85 -4.52
CA PRO A 106 5.50 -15.07 -4.58
C PRO A 106 5.16 -16.52 -4.93
N ARG A 107 4.07 -17.05 -4.36
CA ARG A 107 3.59 -18.40 -4.71
C ARG A 107 3.23 -18.54 -6.19
N ARG A 108 2.75 -17.46 -6.78
CA ARG A 108 2.42 -17.30 -8.20
C ARG A 108 2.46 -15.84 -8.56
N ILE A 109 2.67 -15.56 -9.83
CA ILE A 109 2.57 -14.23 -10.43
C ILE A 109 1.66 -14.33 -11.64
N ALA A 110 0.83 -13.35 -11.92
CA ALA A 110 0.00 -13.32 -13.12
C ALA A 110 0.64 -12.46 -14.21
N SER A 111 0.23 -12.66 -15.46
CA SER A 111 0.62 -11.76 -16.55
C SER A 111 -0.59 -10.98 -17.03
N ILE A 112 -0.51 -9.65 -16.93
CA ILE A 112 -1.55 -8.74 -17.39
C ILE A 112 -0.91 -7.63 -18.21
N PRO A 113 -1.49 -7.28 -19.39
CA PRO A 113 -1.10 -6.08 -20.10
C PRO A 113 -1.31 -4.86 -19.19
N SER A 114 -0.25 -4.17 -18.86
CA SER A 114 -0.34 -2.84 -18.26
C SER A 114 -0.30 -1.82 -19.38
N GLU A 115 -1.06 -0.73 -19.27
CA GLU A 115 -0.95 0.35 -20.23
C GLU A 115 0.49 0.88 -20.25
N ARG A 116 1.17 0.61 -21.36
CA ARG A 116 2.51 1.15 -21.65
C ARG A 116 2.35 2.45 -22.43
N GLU A 117 1.69 3.43 -21.89
CA GLU A 117 1.81 4.76 -22.46
C GLU A 117 3.20 5.33 -22.20
N HIS A 118 3.90 5.57 -23.26
CA HIS A 118 5.15 6.27 -23.59
C HIS A 118 6.04 6.88 -22.49
N SER A 119 5.53 7.20 -21.31
CA SER A 119 6.29 7.79 -20.20
C SER A 119 6.13 7.07 -18.84
N ARG A 120 5.30 6.03 -18.77
CA ARG A 120 4.87 5.41 -17.50
C ARG A 120 5.20 3.92 -17.43
N ARG A 121 6.45 3.60 -17.73
CA ARG A 121 6.90 2.21 -17.75
C ARG A 121 6.84 1.63 -16.33
N ARG A 122 5.86 0.76 -16.10
CA ARG A 122 5.88 -0.22 -15.02
C ARG A 122 5.92 -1.61 -15.62
N ASP A 123 6.82 -2.43 -15.12
CA ASP A 123 7.04 -3.78 -15.62
C ASP A 123 6.20 -4.80 -14.85
N GLY A 124 5.70 -4.41 -13.66
CA GLY A 124 4.84 -5.26 -12.84
C GLY A 124 4.26 -4.55 -11.62
N VAL A 125 3.51 -5.32 -10.83
CA VAL A 125 2.86 -4.89 -9.58
C VAL A 125 3.11 -5.93 -8.51
N ILE A 126 3.43 -5.49 -7.30
CA ILE A 126 3.51 -6.31 -6.09
C ILE A 126 2.57 -5.77 -5.02
N GLY A 127 1.97 -6.62 -4.22
CA GLY A 127 0.93 -6.21 -3.28
C GLY A 127 0.84 -7.05 -2.03
N SER A 128 -0.35 -7.59 -1.70
CA SER A 128 -0.66 -8.21 -0.40
C SER A 128 0.37 -9.24 0.05
N SER A 129 0.73 -10.20 -0.80
CA SER A 129 1.71 -11.24 -0.44
C SER A 129 3.13 -10.72 -0.19
N PHE A 130 3.50 -9.57 -0.76
CA PHE A 130 4.72 -8.85 -0.41
C PHE A 130 4.60 -8.19 0.96
N LEU A 131 3.46 -7.57 1.26
CA LEU A 131 3.14 -6.91 2.53
C LEU A 131 2.94 -7.91 3.67
N GLU A 132 2.58 -9.16 3.37
CA GLU A 132 2.58 -10.27 4.33
C GLU A 132 4.00 -10.75 4.67
N THR A 133 4.94 -10.61 3.71
CA THR A 133 6.33 -11.02 3.88
C THR A 133 7.14 -10.01 4.70
N PHE A 134 6.86 -8.71 4.52
CA PHE A 134 7.59 -7.61 5.16
C PHE A 134 6.65 -6.60 5.80
N VAL A 135 7.05 -6.02 6.93
CA VAL A 135 6.52 -4.72 7.33
C VAL A 135 7.16 -3.66 6.44
N VAL A 136 6.34 -2.86 5.79
CA VAL A 136 6.77 -1.89 4.79
C VAL A 136 6.62 -0.48 5.33
N GLU A 137 7.71 0.25 5.45
CA GLU A 137 7.75 1.65 5.88
C GLU A 137 8.12 2.55 4.70
N TYR A 138 7.15 3.31 4.19
CA TYR A 138 7.37 4.30 3.14
C TYR A 138 7.63 5.69 3.70
N ARG A 139 8.75 6.28 3.35
CA ARG A 139 9.19 7.64 3.72
C ARG A 139 9.22 8.56 2.51
N PRO A 140 8.14 9.27 2.21
CA PRO A 140 8.02 10.05 0.99
C PRO A 140 9.05 11.20 0.88
N LYS A 141 9.37 11.86 1.98
CA LYS A 141 10.35 12.94 2.01
C LYS A 141 11.76 12.47 1.67
N GLU A 142 12.12 11.29 2.14
CA GLU A 142 13.42 10.65 1.91
C GLU A 142 13.45 9.87 0.59
N LYS A 143 12.27 9.60 0.00
CA LYS A 143 12.08 8.76 -1.20
C LYS A 143 12.67 7.37 -1.03
N ILE A 144 12.41 6.75 0.12
CA ILE A 144 12.84 5.40 0.45
C ILE A 144 11.68 4.54 0.94
N LEU A 145 11.88 3.25 0.76
CA LEU A 145 11.06 2.19 1.34
C LEU A 145 11.98 1.35 2.23
N LYS A 146 11.60 1.17 3.49
CA LYS A 146 12.29 0.26 4.40
C LYS A 146 11.47 -1.01 4.55
N LEU A 147 12.14 -2.14 4.49
CA LEU A 147 11.55 -3.46 4.71
C LEU A 147 12.02 -3.99 6.05
N HIS A 148 11.09 -4.46 6.86
CA HIS A 148 11.39 -5.02 8.17
C HIS A 148 10.85 -6.43 8.30
N THR A 149 11.52 -7.25 9.11
CA THR A 149 11.05 -8.58 9.51
C THR A 149 9.83 -8.44 10.43
N PRO A 150 8.65 -8.98 10.07
CA PRO A 150 7.44 -8.80 10.89
C PRO A 150 7.56 -9.29 12.33
N ALA A 151 8.31 -10.39 12.55
CA ALA A 151 8.45 -11.00 13.87
C ALA A 151 9.18 -10.10 14.90
N THR A 152 10.14 -9.30 14.44
CA THR A 152 10.99 -8.45 15.30
C THR A 152 10.71 -6.96 15.15
N PHE A 153 9.79 -6.57 14.25
CA PHE A 153 9.46 -5.16 14.06
C PHE A 153 8.70 -4.59 15.25
N GLU A 154 9.24 -3.53 15.82
CA GLU A 154 8.59 -2.72 16.84
C GLU A 154 8.60 -1.26 16.40
N HIS A 155 7.43 -0.63 16.42
CA HIS A 155 7.32 0.79 16.14
C HIS A 155 7.55 1.58 17.44
N THR A 156 8.59 2.38 17.45
CA THR A 156 8.99 3.23 18.59
C THR A 156 8.73 4.72 18.35
N GLY A 157 8.20 5.09 17.17
CA GLY A 157 7.91 6.46 16.78
C GLY A 157 6.64 7.03 17.44
N LYS A 158 6.30 8.26 17.07
CA LYS A 158 5.11 8.98 17.57
C LYS A 158 3.92 8.90 16.59
N GLY A 159 3.98 7.98 15.63
CA GLY A 159 2.94 7.81 14.63
C GLY A 159 1.64 7.30 15.21
N GLU A 160 0.54 7.69 14.60
CA GLU A 160 -0.77 7.18 14.97
C GLU A 160 -0.98 5.80 14.34
N SER A 161 -1.33 4.82 15.19
CA SER A 161 -1.61 3.44 14.77
C SER A 161 -3.11 3.24 14.60
N VAL A 162 -3.53 2.91 13.39
CA VAL A 162 -4.92 2.60 13.04
C VAL A 162 -5.01 1.13 12.66
N THR A 163 -5.89 0.39 13.35
CA THR A 163 -6.13 -1.02 13.04
C THR A 163 -6.93 -1.14 11.75
N PHE A 164 -6.57 -2.09 10.90
CA PHE A 164 -7.35 -2.46 9.72
C PHE A 164 -7.88 -3.90 9.82
N ARG A 165 -8.98 -4.17 9.12
CA ARG A 165 -9.40 -5.53 8.80
C ARG A 165 -9.01 -5.85 7.36
N LEU A 166 -8.81 -7.13 7.05
CA LEU A 166 -8.58 -7.57 5.67
C LEU A 166 -9.91 -8.01 5.04
N ARG A 167 -10.19 -7.46 3.87
CA ARG A 167 -11.25 -7.93 2.97
C ARG A 167 -10.55 -8.41 1.70
N GLU A 168 -10.63 -9.71 1.41
CA GLU A 168 -9.92 -10.31 0.26
C GLU A 168 -8.43 -9.92 0.18
N GLU A 169 -7.73 -9.97 1.33
CA GLU A 169 -6.32 -9.58 1.51
C GLU A 169 -6.04 -8.06 1.38
N ILE A 170 -7.05 -7.23 1.11
CA ILE A 170 -6.94 -5.76 1.02
C ILE A 170 -7.25 -5.14 2.39
N PRO A 171 -6.43 -4.19 2.89
CA PRO A 171 -6.68 -3.55 4.19
C PRO A 171 -7.81 -2.53 4.09
N VAL A 172 -8.76 -2.64 5.02
CA VAL A 172 -9.91 -1.74 5.16
C VAL A 172 -9.86 -1.09 6.53
N ILE A 173 -10.00 0.24 6.57
CA ILE A 173 -10.07 1.05 7.79
C ILE A 173 -11.35 1.86 7.86
N ASP A 174 -11.74 2.25 9.08
CA ASP A 174 -12.75 3.28 9.30
C ASP A 174 -12.10 4.64 9.08
N ALA A 175 -12.74 5.48 8.27
CA ALA A 175 -12.32 6.85 8.05
C ALA A 175 -13.53 7.78 7.94
N SER A 176 -13.31 9.09 7.94
CA SER A 176 -14.40 10.05 7.79
C SER A 176 -14.00 11.25 6.96
N LEU A 177 -15.01 11.87 6.34
CA LEU A 177 -14.86 13.09 5.56
C LEU A 177 -15.81 14.17 6.09
N GLN A 178 -15.29 15.39 6.24
CA GLN A 178 -16.07 16.57 6.53
C GLN A 178 -16.46 17.26 5.23
N LEU A 179 -17.75 17.53 5.08
CA LEU A 179 -18.31 18.23 3.92
C LEU A 179 -18.20 19.75 4.06
N PRO A 180 -18.37 20.53 2.96
CA PRO A 180 -18.36 21.98 3.00
C PRO A 180 -19.38 22.60 3.94
N ASN A 181 -20.51 21.93 4.18
CA ASN A 181 -21.56 22.36 5.13
C ASN A 181 -21.20 22.07 6.61
N GLY A 182 -20.01 21.47 6.88
CA GLY A 182 -19.53 21.12 8.22
C GLY A 182 -19.98 19.75 8.72
N SER A 183 -20.88 19.06 8.02
CA SER A 183 -21.29 17.70 8.40
C SER A 183 -20.16 16.69 8.18
N THR A 184 -20.15 15.61 8.97
CA THR A 184 -19.13 14.55 8.89
C THR A 184 -19.79 13.22 8.51
N LEU A 185 -19.28 12.58 7.48
CA LEU A 185 -19.67 11.26 7.05
C LEU A 185 -18.59 10.25 7.41
N LYS A 186 -19.00 9.09 7.92
CA LYS A 186 -18.12 7.95 8.22
C LYS A 186 -18.33 6.84 7.21
N GLY A 187 -17.28 6.11 6.94
CA GLY A 187 -17.34 4.94 6.05
C GLY A 187 -16.12 4.05 6.18
N ASP A 188 -16.24 2.89 5.57
CA ASP A 188 -15.16 1.92 5.42
C ASP A 188 -14.41 2.17 4.13
N PHE A 189 -13.10 2.29 4.22
CA PHE A 189 -12.24 2.60 3.07
C PHE A 189 -11.12 1.58 2.94
N GLU A 190 -10.89 1.09 1.74
CA GLU A 190 -9.70 0.33 1.40
C GLU A 190 -8.47 1.23 1.36
N ILE A 191 -7.33 0.73 1.80
CA ILE A 191 -6.02 1.34 1.58
C ILE A 191 -5.52 0.89 0.21
N ASP A 192 -5.32 1.83 -0.71
CA ASP A 192 -4.90 1.54 -2.09
C ASP A 192 -3.66 2.36 -2.47
N THR A 193 -2.47 1.77 -2.29
CA THR A 193 -1.21 2.42 -2.67
C THR A 193 -0.96 2.41 -4.19
N GLY A 194 -1.75 1.68 -4.96
CA GLY A 194 -1.77 1.70 -6.42
C GLY A 194 -2.52 2.90 -7.00
N CYS A 195 -3.40 3.54 -6.22
CA CYS A 195 -4.15 4.72 -6.60
C CYS A 195 -3.33 6.00 -6.35
N ASP A 196 -3.16 6.85 -7.38
CA ASP A 196 -2.44 8.13 -7.29
C ASP A 196 -3.30 9.29 -6.79
N SER A 197 -4.62 9.11 -6.74
CA SER A 197 -5.56 10.07 -6.17
C SER A 197 -5.50 10.13 -4.64
N GLY A 198 -6.25 11.06 -4.04
CA GLY A 198 -6.38 11.16 -2.59
C GLY A 198 -7.39 10.18 -2.04
N VAL A 199 -8.65 10.38 -2.35
CA VAL A 199 -9.78 9.55 -1.95
C VAL A 199 -10.63 9.23 -3.16
N CYS A 200 -10.87 7.96 -3.42
CA CYS A 200 -11.81 7.53 -4.45
C CYS A 200 -13.13 7.15 -3.77
N LEU A 201 -14.20 7.86 -4.06
CA LEU A 201 -15.52 7.57 -3.49
C LEU A 201 -16.32 6.67 -4.44
N GLY A 202 -16.94 5.62 -3.88
CA GLY A 202 -17.75 4.67 -4.62
C GLY A 202 -19.16 5.20 -4.95
N GLU A 203 -19.73 4.74 -6.07
CA GLU A 203 -21.03 5.17 -6.57
C GLU A 203 -22.15 5.08 -5.52
N HIS A 204 -22.22 3.97 -4.79
CA HIS A 204 -23.24 3.77 -3.75
C HIS A 204 -23.15 4.84 -2.65
N PHE A 205 -21.93 5.09 -2.13
CA PHE A 205 -21.69 6.07 -1.08
C PHE A 205 -21.99 7.50 -1.55
N ILE A 206 -21.62 7.82 -2.80
CA ILE A 206 -21.91 9.11 -3.44
C ILE A 206 -23.41 9.36 -3.53
N ARG A 207 -24.18 8.37 -4.03
CA ARG A 207 -25.64 8.49 -4.16
C ARG A 207 -26.34 8.56 -2.79
N LYS A 208 -25.97 7.71 -1.87
CA LYS A 208 -26.54 7.67 -0.52
C LYS A 208 -26.44 9.01 0.21
N HIS A 209 -25.36 9.74 -0.02
CA HIS A 209 -25.07 11.00 0.68
C HIS A 209 -25.13 12.24 -0.21
N ASN A 210 -25.64 12.13 -1.46
CA ASN A 210 -25.80 13.23 -2.42
C ASN A 210 -24.51 14.05 -2.68
N LEU A 211 -23.33 13.38 -2.72
CA LEU A 211 -22.02 14.03 -2.71
C LEU A 211 -21.66 14.77 -4.01
N VAL A 212 -22.35 14.51 -5.12
CA VAL A 212 -22.14 15.24 -6.38
C VAL A 212 -22.46 16.73 -6.22
N GLU A 213 -23.56 17.06 -5.52
CA GLU A 213 -23.96 18.44 -5.27
C GLU A 213 -23.06 19.09 -4.22
N ASP A 214 -22.80 18.40 -3.11
CA ASP A 214 -22.04 18.92 -1.98
C ASP A 214 -20.57 19.21 -2.32
N LEU A 215 -19.93 18.39 -3.15
CA LEU A 215 -18.50 18.51 -3.48
C LEU A 215 -18.25 19.22 -4.83
N ALA A 216 -19.28 19.47 -5.64
CA ALA A 216 -19.24 20.25 -6.90
C ALA A 216 -18.04 19.89 -7.81
N GLY A 217 -17.84 18.59 -8.07
CA GLY A 217 -16.71 18.07 -8.83
C GLY A 217 -16.75 18.42 -10.32
N LYS A 218 -15.58 18.39 -10.97
CA LYS A 218 -15.42 18.57 -12.41
C LYS A 218 -15.30 17.23 -13.11
N LYS A 219 -15.93 17.08 -14.30
CA LYS A 219 -15.83 15.86 -15.10
C LYS A 219 -14.37 15.50 -15.42
N SER A 220 -14.05 14.25 -15.27
CA SER A 220 -12.73 13.64 -15.50
C SER A 220 -12.87 12.19 -15.94
N GLU A 221 -11.78 11.58 -16.35
CA GLU A 221 -11.71 10.14 -16.67
C GLU A 221 -10.52 9.52 -15.93
N LYS A 222 -10.70 8.30 -15.44
CA LYS A 222 -9.63 7.50 -14.84
C LYS A 222 -9.42 6.23 -15.65
N PHE A 223 -8.18 5.76 -15.65
CA PHE A 223 -7.73 4.59 -16.39
C PHE A 223 -7.16 3.54 -15.44
N GLY A 224 -7.45 2.26 -15.71
CA GLY A 224 -6.90 1.13 -14.96
C GLY A 224 -7.18 -0.19 -15.67
N ILE A 225 -6.97 -1.32 -14.97
CA ILE A 225 -7.26 -2.65 -15.52
C ILE A 225 -8.73 -2.72 -15.94
N GLY A 226 -8.97 -3.15 -17.19
CA GLY A 226 -10.31 -3.27 -17.77
C GLY A 226 -10.78 -2.04 -18.57
N GLY A 227 -10.05 -0.89 -18.54
CA GLY A 227 -10.35 0.28 -19.35
C GLY A 227 -10.47 1.59 -18.58
N LYS A 228 -11.35 2.48 -19.05
CA LYS A 228 -11.59 3.79 -18.47
C LYS A 228 -12.95 3.88 -17.79
N VAL A 229 -13.04 4.75 -16.79
CA VAL A 229 -14.29 5.11 -16.09
C VAL A 229 -14.43 6.61 -15.98
N GLU A 230 -15.68 7.11 -16.04
CA GLU A 230 -15.98 8.51 -15.82
C GLU A 230 -16.03 8.83 -14.33
N THR A 231 -15.43 9.97 -13.96
CA THR A 231 -15.39 10.45 -12.59
C THR A 231 -15.65 11.95 -12.51
N LEU A 232 -15.85 12.45 -11.30
CA LEU A 232 -15.74 13.88 -11.00
C LEU A 232 -14.54 14.11 -10.09
N ASP A 233 -13.61 14.98 -10.51
CA ASP A 233 -12.51 15.47 -9.66
C ASP A 233 -13.07 16.52 -8.69
N ALA A 234 -12.94 16.28 -7.40
CA ALA A 234 -13.46 17.13 -6.33
C ALA A 234 -12.42 17.34 -5.21
N ARG A 235 -12.81 18.09 -4.18
CA ARG A 235 -12.00 18.29 -2.97
C ARG A 235 -12.85 18.04 -1.72
N ILE A 236 -12.30 17.24 -0.81
CA ILE A 236 -12.86 17.05 0.52
C ILE A 236 -12.16 18.04 1.45
N PRO A 237 -12.88 18.95 2.14
CA PRO A 237 -12.27 19.93 3.04
C PRO A 237 -11.33 19.32 4.07
N ILE A 238 -11.80 18.30 4.81
CA ILE A 238 -11.00 17.55 5.77
C ILE A 238 -11.34 16.06 5.65
N PHE A 239 -10.31 15.23 5.45
CA PHE A 239 -10.42 13.77 5.51
C PHE A 239 -9.67 13.28 6.73
N HIS A 240 -10.29 12.39 7.53
CA HIS A 240 -9.72 11.89 8.78
C HIS A 240 -9.40 10.41 8.67
N ILE A 241 -8.20 10.04 9.14
CA ILE A 241 -7.78 8.65 9.37
C ILE A 241 -7.34 8.56 10.82
N GLY A 242 -8.10 7.84 11.66
CA GLY A 242 -7.91 7.93 13.09
C GLY A 242 -8.10 9.36 13.60
N GLY A 243 -7.16 9.86 14.42
CA GLY A 243 -7.11 11.27 14.86
C GLY A 243 -6.39 12.22 13.88
N ARG A 244 -5.89 11.73 12.73
CA ARG A 244 -5.12 12.53 11.80
C ARG A 244 -6.00 13.20 10.74
N GLU A 245 -5.75 14.50 10.52
CA GLU A 245 -6.48 15.31 9.53
C GLU A 245 -5.67 15.50 8.25
N PHE A 246 -6.33 15.29 7.11
CA PHE A 246 -5.81 15.59 5.77
C PHE A 246 -6.67 16.67 5.13
N LYS A 247 -6.22 17.93 5.24
CA LYS A 247 -6.93 19.09 4.70
C LYS A 247 -6.85 19.13 3.18
N ASN A 248 -7.94 19.59 2.56
CA ASN A 248 -8.08 19.77 1.11
C ASN A 248 -7.67 18.51 0.35
N ALA A 249 -8.20 17.36 0.77
CA ALA A 249 -7.90 16.08 0.14
C ALA A 249 -8.49 16.02 -1.27
N GLN A 250 -7.69 15.66 -2.27
CA GLN A 250 -8.19 15.39 -3.61
C GLN A 250 -9.15 14.19 -3.54
N ALA A 251 -10.24 14.27 -4.27
CA ALA A 251 -11.21 13.19 -4.35
C ALA A 251 -11.64 12.92 -5.79
N ASP A 252 -11.81 11.65 -6.12
CA ASP A 252 -12.41 11.17 -7.36
C ASP A 252 -13.75 10.51 -7.03
N LEU A 253 -14.83 11.04 -7.58
CA LEU A 253 -16.16 10.51 -7.41
C LEU A 253 -16.51 9.60 -8.60
N PHE A 254 -16.66 8.31 -8.37
CA PHE A 254 -17.02 7.34 -9.38
C PHE A 254 -18.52 7.29 -9.55
N LEU A 255 -19.03 7.78 -10.69
CA LEU A 255 -20.48 7.92 -10.94
C LEU A 255 -21.16 6.64 -11.42
N ALA A 256 -20.40 5.79 -12.13
CA ALA A 256 -20.85 4.50 -12.62
C ALA A 256 -19.67 3.55 -12.81
N GLY A 257 -19.91 2.25 -12.65
CA GLY A 257 -18.87 1.24 -12.82
C GLY A 257 -17.73 1.36 -11.79
N SER A 258 -18.06 1.79 -10.58
CA SER A 258 -17.10 1.91 -9.50
C SER A 258 -16.39 0.59 -9.23
N PRO A 259 -15.05 0.58 -9.06
CA PRO A 259 -14.33 -0.60 -8.57
C PRO A 259 -14.61 -0.88 -7.08
N VAL A 260 -15.29 0.06 -6.42
CA VAL A 260 -15.64 -0.03 -5.00
C VAL A 260 -16.94 -0.80 -4.85
N ASP A 261 -16.85 -1.99 -4.29
CA ASP A 261 -18.02 -2.81 -3.95
C ASP A 261 -18.67 -2.35 -2.65
N GLU A 262 -20.01 -2.43 -2.59
CA GLU A 262 -20.74 -2.28 -1.33
C GLU A 262 -20.26 -3.32 -0.28
N PRO A 263 -20.15 -2.96 1.01
CA PRO A 263 -20.60 -1.71 1.63
C PRO A 263 -19.53 -0.61 1.74
N LEU A 264 -18.43 -0.67 1.00
CA LEU A 264 -17.32 0.28 1.14
C LEU A 264 -17.71 1.68 0.67
N ALA A 265 -17.21 2.69 1.37
CA ALA A 265 -17.35 4.09 0.98
C ALA A 265 -16.39 4.46 -0.16
N GLY A 266 -15.22 3.85 -0.20
CA GLY A 266 -14.21 4.16 -1.19
C GLY A 266 -12.84 3.57 -0.93
N HIS A 267 -11.83 4.13 -1.61
CA HIS A 267 -10.41 3.84 -1.42
C HIS A 267 -9.66 5.08 -0.94
N ILE A 268 -8.59 4.88 -0.16
CA ILE A 268 -7.64 5.92 0.25
C ILE A 268 -6.35 5.68 -0.53
N GLY A 269 -6.04 6.61 -1.44
CA GLY A 269 -4.87 6.54 -2.29
C GLY A 269 -3.68 7.36 -1.80
N MET A 270 -2.64 7.34 -2.59
CA MET A 270 -1.34 7.97 -2.28
C MET A 270 -1.38 9.51 -2.28
N GLY A 271 -2.40 10.14 -2.86
CA GLY A 271 -2.61 11.59 -2.72
C GLY A 271 -2.91 12.03 -1.28
N VAL A 272 -3.38 11.12 -0.42
CA VAL A 272 -3.51 11.27 1.04
C VAL A 272 -2.35 10.63 1.76
N LEU A 273 -2.13 9.33 1.55
CA LEU A 273 -1.11 8.54 2.25
C LEU A 273 0.31 9.07 2.02
N GLY A 274 0.64 9.48 0.80
CA GLY A 274 1.95 9.99 0.43
C GLY A 274 2.33 11.35 1.05
N ARG A 275 1.45 11.96 1.83
CA ARG A 275 1.74 13.21 2.57
C ARG A 275 2.48 12.98 3.89
N THR A 276 2.64 11.73 4.30
CA THR A 276 3.21 11.35 5.59
C THR A 276 4.02 10.06 5.44
N THR A 277 4.84 9.73 6.44
CA THR A 277 5.42 8.39 6.53
C THR A 277 4.29 7.39 6.78
N VAL A 278 4.29 6.30 6.03
CA VAL A 278 3.28 5.23 6.12
C VAL A 278 3.98 3.91 6.44
N ILE A 279 3.52 3.23 7.50
CA ILE A 279 4.00 1.89 7.84
C ILE A 279 2.82 0.93 7.71
N LEU A 280 2.96 -0.06 6.85
CA LEU A 280 2.00 -1.14 6.64
C LEU A 280 2.49 -2.40 7.37
N ASP A 281 1.84 -2.74 8.46
CA ASP A 281 2.14 -3.91 9.30
C ASP A 281 0.98 -4.92 9.20
N TYR A 282 1.03 -5.76 8.16
CA TYR A 282 0.00 -6.77 7.91
C TYR A 282 -0.03 -7.85 9.00
N ALA A 283 1.11 -8.18 9.59
CA ALA A 283 1.20 -9.16 10.65
C ALA A 283 0.39 -8.74 11.90
N ARG A 284 0.36 -7.41 12.20
CA ARG A 284 -0.40 -6.85 13.31
C ARG A 284 -1.69 -6.15 12.86
N LYS A 285 -2.02 -6.23 11.56
CA LYS A 285 -3.21 -5.62 10.95
C LYS A 285 -3.35 -4.15 11.30
N ARG A 286 -2.30 -3.37 11.08
CA ARG A 286 -2.29 -1.93 11.36
C ARG A 286 -1.57 -1.13 10.29
N ILE A 287 -2.03 0.10 10.10
CA ILE A 287 -1.31 1.16 9.40
C ILE A 287 -0.85 2.19 10.43
N ILE A 288 0.38 2.67 10.31
CA ILE A 288 0.89 3.74 11.18
C ILE A 288 1.23 4.93 10.31
N LEU A 289 0.76 6.11 10.72
CA LEU A 289 0.92 7.38 10.01
C LEU A 289 1.75 8.36 10.86
N GLU A 290 2.92 8.82 10.37
CA GLU A 290 3.81 9.76 11.07
C GLU A 290 3.85 11.14 10.43
#